data_a73ffe0681bc81cf934c0ad280246b50
#
_entry.id   a73ffe0681bc81cf934c0ad280246b50
#
_cell.length_a   1.000
_cell.length_b   1.000
_cell.length_c   1.000
_cell.angle_alpha   90.00
_cell.angle_beta   90.00
_cell.angle_gamma   90.00
#
_symmetry.space_group_name_H-M   'P 1'
#
loop_
_entity.id
_entity.type
_entity.pdbx_description
1 polymer ?
#
loop_
_entity_poly.entity_id
_entity_poly.type
_entity_poly.pdbx_seq_one_letter_code
_entity_poly.pdbx_strand_id
1 'polypeptide(L)'
;MRNTPERQLILKHIVAHSGAFMVKDVVEWVQKDFISKATVYNTLQILEKARIVHCLRQQHSTRGLQYELTLGEKDTMQIVCTKCGRVSKVRDHAIETAVRMKIYPNFIMSRFSVYVFGECKKCKKRLTD
;
A
#
# COMPACT_ATOMS: atom_id res chain seq x y z
N MET A 1 -4.23 6.17 -19.92
CA MET A 1 -4.73 4.90 -19.36
C MET A 1 -6.07 4.56 -19.99
N ARG A 2 -6.19 3.34 -20.47
CA ARG A 2 -7.46 2.89 -21.04
C ARG A 2 -8.44 2.60 -19.91
N ASN A 3 -9.58 3.28 -19.94
CA ASN A 3 -10.55 3.21 -18.86
C ASN A 3 -11.62 2.16 -19.18
N THR A 4 -11.36 0.90 -18.81
CA THR A 4 -12.32 -0.18 -19.03
C THR A 4 -13.29 -0.32 -17.85
N PRO A 5 -14.48 -0.91 -18.07
CA PRO A 5 -15.40 -1.13 -16.96
C PRO A 5 -14.81 -1.96 -15.81
N GLU A 6 -14.00 -2.97 -16.13
CA GLU A 6 -13.35 -3.80 -15.12
C GLU A 6 -12.38 -2.99 -14.26
N ARG A 7 -11.60 -2.11 -14.88
CA ARG A 7 -10.65 -1.26 -14.15
C ARG A 7 -11.37 -0.26 -13.26
N GLN A 8 -12.46 0.31 -13.75
CA GLN A 8 -13.28 1.24 -12.96
C GLN A 8 -13.85 0.54 -11.73
N LEU A 9 -14.33 -0.68 -11.89
CA LEU A 9 -14.91 -1.45 -10.80
C LEU A 9 -13.85 -1.79 -9.75
N ILE A 10 -12.67 -2.21 -10.18
CA ILE A 10 -11.56 -2.52 -9.29
C ILE A 10 -11.18 -1.26 -8.49
N LEU A 11 -11.02 -0.13 -9.16
CA LEU A 11 -10.66 1.13 -8.49
C LEU A 11 -11.76 1.55 -7.50
N LYS A 12 -13.01 1.37 -7.86
CA LYS A 12 -14.13 1.70 -6.98
C LYS A 12 -14.06 0.90 -5.67
N HIS A 13 -13.76 -0.39 -5.76
CA HIS A 13 -13.62 -1.23 -4.57
C HIS A 13 -12.42 -0.79 -3.72
N ILE A 14 -11.29 -0.47 -4.35
CA ILE A 14 -10.10 -0.02 -3.65
C ILE A 14 -10.38 1.26 -2.87
N VAL A 15 -11.04 2.23 -3.50
CA VAL A 15 -11.40 3.50 -2.85
C VAL A 15 -12.37 3.26 -1.70
N ALA A 16 -13.36 2.38 -1.90
CA ALA A 16 -14.36 2.09 -0.88
C ALA A 16 -13.76 1.42 0.37
N HIS A 17 -12.74 0.59 0.18
CA HIS A 17 -12.11 -0.14 1.29
C HIS A 17 -10.97 0.61 1.95
N SER A 18 -10.54 1.72 1.41
CA SER A 18 -9.44 2.60 1.86
C SER A 18 -8.42 1.96 2.80
N GLY A 19 -7.15 2.31 2.64
CA GLY A 19 -6.07 1.74 3.45
C GLY A 19 -5.30 0.67 2.69
N ALA A 20 -4.70 -0.24 3.44
CA ALA A 20 -3.91 -1.31 2.85
C ALA A 20 -4.78 -2.50 2.45
N PHE A 21 -4.43 -3.15 1.35
CA PHE A 21 -5.14 -4.32 0.86
C PHE A 21 -4.16 -5.25 0.14
N MET A 22 -4.54 -6.51 0.02
CA MET A 22 -3.75 -7.49 -0.70
C MET A 22 -4.42 -7.81 -2.03
N VAL A 23 -3.64 -8.34 -2.98
CA VAL A 23 -4.20 -8.75 -4.27
C VAL A 23 -5.35 -9.73 -4.10
N LYS A 24 -5.20 -10.69 -3.19
CA LYS A 24 -6.25 -11.67 -2.91
C LYS A 24 -7.56 -11.02 -2.45
N ASP A 25 -7.46 -9.90 -1.73
CA ASP A 25 -8.66 -9.18 -1.29
C ASP A 25 -9.41 -8.61 -2.49
N VAL A 26 -8.67 -7.98 -3.42
CA VAL A 26 -9.27 -7.42 -4.62
C VAL A 26 -9.91 -8.50 -5.48
N VAL A 27 -9.23 -9.64 -5.63
CA VAL A 27 -9.77 -10.78 -6.37
C VAL A 27 -11.10 -11.22 -5.77
N GLU A 28 -11.17 -11.27 -4.44
CA GLU A 28 -12.38 -11.64 -3.73
C GLU A 28 -13.50 -10.60 -3.92
N TRP A 29 -13.15 -9.30 -3.83
CA TRP A 29 -14.13 -8.22 -3.99
C TRP A 29 -14.80 -8.22 -5.34
N VAL A 30 -14.09 -8.58 -6.40
CA VAL A 30 -14.61 -8.54 -7.77
C VAL A 30 -15.02 -9.91 -8.32
N GLN A 31 -15.03 -10.92 -7.46
CA GLN A 31 -15.38 -12.28 -7.88
C GLN A 31 -16.78 -12.37 -8.46
N LYS A 32 -17.72 -11.63 -7.89
CA LYS A 32 -19.12 -11.62 -8.35
C LYS A 32 -19.28 -11.02 -9.75
N ASP A 33 -18.31 -10.24 -10.18
CA ASP A 33 -18.34 -9.55 -11.46
C ASP A 33 -17.57 -10.30 -12.55
N PHE A 34 -17.13 -11.52 -12.25
CA PHE A 34 -16.43 -12.39 -13.19
C PHE A 34 -15.14 -11.77 -13.75
N ILE A 35 -14.49 -10.95 -12.95
CA ILE A 35 -13.21 -10.35 -13.34
C ILE A 35 -12.09 -11.33 -13.01
N SER A 36 -11.25 -11.61 -14.02
CA SER A 36 -10.17 -12.57 -13.86
C SER A 36 -9.06 -12.05 -12.96
N LYS A 37 -8.33 -12.97 -12.35
CA LYS A 37 -7.16 -12.66 -11.54
C LYS A 37 -6.11 -11.90 -12.35
N ALA A 38 -5.92 -12.27 -13.63
CA ALA A 38 -4.99 -11.58 -14.51
C ALA A 38 -5.38 -10.12 -14.70
N THR A 39 -6.67 -9.83 -14.86
CA THR A 39 -7.16 -8.46 -15.00
C THR A 39 -6.90 -7.65 -13.73
N VAL A 40 -7.05 -8.27 -12.55
CA VAL A 40 -6.75 -7.61 -11.28
C VAL A 40 -5.27 -7.23 -11.21
N TYR A 41 -4.36 -8.17 -11.52
CA TYR A 41 -2.93 -7.90 -11.51
C TYR A 41 -2.54 -6.80 -12.50
N ASN A 42 -3.06 -6.88 -13.72
CA ASN A 42 -2.77 -5.87 -14.74
C ASN A 42 -3.26 -4.48 -14.32
N THR A 43 -4.44 -4.43 -13.74
CA THR A 43 -5.02 -3.16 -13.27
C THR A 43 -4.17 -2.56 -12.15
N LEU A 44 -3.74 -3.38 -11.19
CA LEU A 44 -2.91 -2.90 -10.10
C LEU A 44 -1.57 -2.36 -10.60
N GLN A 45 -0.96 -3.00 -11.61
CA GLN A 45 0.27 -2.49 -12.21
C GLN A 45 0.06 -1.13 -12.86
N ILE A 46 -1.05 -0.95 -13.55
CA ILE A 46 -1.39 0.33 -14.18
C ILE A 46 -1.61 1.41 -13.13
N LEU A 47 -2.34 1.09 -12.06
CA LEU A 47 -2.60 2.02 -10.96
C LEU A 47 -1.32 2.40 -10.22
N GLU A 48 -0.39 1.46 -10.09
CA GLU A 48 0.91 1.74 -9.48
C GLU A 48 1.73 2.69 -10.35
N LYS A 49 1.76 2.49 -11.66
CA LYS A 49 2.44 3.39 -12.60
C LYS A 49 1.83 4.79 -12.57
N ALA A 50 0.51 4.88 -12.39
CA ALA A 50 -0.18 6.16 -12.29
C ALA A 50 -0.08 6.78 -10.89
N ARG A 51 0.59 6.11 -9.94
CA ARG A 51 0.77 6.56 -8.55
C ARG A 51 -0.55 6.71 -7.79
N ILE A 52 -1.54 5.93 -8.16
CA ILE A 52 -2.83 5.86 -7.45
C ILE A 52 -2.72 4.88 -6.29
N VAL A 53 -2.00 3.78 -6.50
CA VAL A 53 -1.69 2.81 -5.45
C VAL A 53 -0.18 2.63 -5.35
N HIS A 54 0.28 2.19 -4.18
CA HIS A 54 1.67 1.90 -3.93
C HIS A 54 1.80 0.46 -3.45
N CYS A 55 2.75 -0.27 -4.02
CA CYS A 55 3.03 -1.64 -3.61
C CYS A 55 3.99 -1.65 -2.43
N LEU A 56 3.56 -2.25 -1.33
CA LEU A 56 4.38 -2.44 -0.16
C LEU A 56 5.18 -3.73 -0.33
N ARG A 57 6.40 -3.61 -0.86
CA ARG A 57 7.25 -4.77 -1.13
C ARG A 57 7.90 -5.24 0.17
N GLN A 58 7.22 -6.13 0.87
CA GLN A 58 7.70 -6.69 2.13
C GLN A 58 8.53 -7.94 1.84
N GLN A 59 9.83 -7.83 2.01
CA GLN A 59 10.74 -8.94 1.74
C GLN A 59 10.51 -10.14 2.66
N HIS A 60 9.93 -9.91 3.82
CA HIS A 60 9.75 -10.95 4.83
C HIS A 60 8.30 -11.37 5.04
N SER A 61 7.38 -10.87 4.21
CA SER A 61 5.98 -11.25 4.34
C SER A 61 5.72 -12.55 3.58
N THR A 62 5.10 -13.51 4.25
CA THR A 62 4.64 -14.75 3.62
C THR A 62 3.24 -14.59 3.01
N ARG A 63 2.65 -13.41 3.12
CA ARG A 63 1.26 -13.16 2.71
C ARG A 63 1.11 -12.62 1.29
N GLY A 64 2.20 -12.46 0.55
CA GLY A 64 2.14 -11.94 -0.81
C GLY A 64 2.23 -10.42 -0.87
N LEU A 65 1.92 -9.86 -2.02
CA LEU A 65 2.04 -8.42 -2.26
C LEU A 65 0.90 -7.65 -1.61
N GLN A 66 1.26 -6.58 -0.94
CA GLN A 66 0.33 -5.68 -0.30
C GLN A 66 0.41 -4.31 -0.97
N TYR A 67 -0.74 -3.68 -1.15
CA TYR A 67 -0.86 -2.37 -1.78
C TYR A 67 -1.58 -1.42 -0.85
N GLU A 68 -1.40 -0.12 -1.09
CA GLU A 68 -2.17 0.90 -0.41
C GLU A 68 -2.57 2.00 -1.37
N LEU A 69 -3.69 2.64 -1.08
CA LEU A 69 -4.19 3.78 -1.85
C LEU A 69 -3.41 5.03 -1.42
N THR A 70 -2.78 5.71 -2.39
CA THR A 70 -1.99 6.92 -2.11
C THR A 70 -2.61 8.17 -2.70
N LEU A 71 -3.76 8.05 -3.31
CA LEU A 71 -4.44 9.16 -3.96
C LEU A 71 -4.75 10.28 -2.95
N GLY A 72 -4.26 11.48 -3.24
CA GLY A 72 -4.48 12.64 -2.37
C GLY A 72 -3.54 12.76 -1.19
N GLU A 73 -2.66 11.78 -0.97
CA GLU A 73 -1.68 11.83 0.11
C GLU A 73 -0.32 12.26 -0.45
N LYS A 74 0.27 13.29 0.14
CA LYS A 74 1.58 13.79 -0.30
C LYS A 74 2.72 13.06 0.41
N ASP A 75 2.66 13.02 1.73
CA ASP A 75 3.69 12.37 2.54
C ASP A 75 3.04 11.32 3.40
N THR A 76 3.64 10.14 3.47
CA THR A 76 3.10 9.05 4.28
C THR A 76 4.17 8.47 5.19
N MET A 77 3.75 8.07 6.38
CA MET A 77 4.59 7.35 7.31
C MET A 77 3.74 6.26 7.94
N GLN A 78 4.16 5.02 7.81
CA GLN A 78 3.36 3.88 8.23
C GLN A 78 4.21 2.83 8.93
N ILE A 79 3.58 2.13 9.87
CA ILE A 79 4.18 0.95 10.50
C ILE A 79 3.43 -0.28 10.00
N VAL A 80 4.19 -1.31 9.69
CA VAL A 80 3.67 -2.54 9.08
C VAL A 80 4.07 -3.74 9.92
N CYS A 81 3.10 -4.55 10.31
CA CYS A 81 3.39 -5.82 10.99
C CYS A 81 3.69 -6.88 9.94
N THR A 82 4.88 -7.46 10.02
CA THR A 82 5.31 -8.49 9.07
C THR A 82 4.62 -9.82 9.30
N LYS A 83 4.01 -10.02 10.47
CA LYS A 83 3.32 -11.27 10.81
C LYS A 83 1.85 -11.25 10.38
N CYS A 84 1.09 -10.24 10.81
CA CYS A 84 -0.34 -10.19 10.50
C CYS A 84 -0.69 -9.25 9.35
N GLY A 85 0.27 -8.48 8.85
CA GLY A 85 0.05 -7.56 7.74
C GLY A 85 -0.67 -6.26 8.10
N ARG A 86 -0.93 -6.02 9.39
CA ARG A 86 -1.61 -4.79 9.80
C ARG A 86 -0.74 -3.59 9.48
N VAL A 87 -1.36 -2.56 8.90
CA VAL A 87 -0.72 -1.30 8.57
C VAL A 87 -1.38 -0.18 9.37
N SER A 88 -0.58 0.65 10.00
CA SER A 88 -1.07 1.81 10.76
C SER A 88 -0.35 3.06 10.30
N LYS A 89 -1.10 4.14 10.09
CA LYS A 89 -0.51 5.44 9.76
C LYS A 89 0.00 6.08 11.04
N VAL A 90 1.18 6.66 10.97
CA VAL A 90 1.77 7.40 12.09
C VAL A 90 2.33 8.71 11.58
N ARG A 91 2.57 9.64 12.48
CA ARG A 91 3.22 10.90 12.15
C ARG A 91 4.33 11.16 13.15
N ASP A 92 5.48 11.54 12.64
CA ASP A 92 6.63 11.89 13.47
C ASP A 92 7.30 13.11 12.86
N HIS A 93 7.18 14.23 13.54
CA HIS A 93 7.72 15.50 13.06
C HIS A 93 9.24 15.48 12.87
N ALA A 94 9.94 14.75 13.73
CA ALA A 94 11.40 14.67 13.63
C ALA A 94 11.81 13.99 12.32
N ILE A 95 11.16 12.88 12.00
CA ILE A 95 11.46 12.13 10.76
C ILE A 95 11.02 12.94 9.54
N GLU A 96 9.82 13.51 9.56
CA GLU A 96 9.31 14.33 8.47
C GLU A 96 10.24 15.50 8.20
N THR A 97 10.67 16.21 9.24
CA THR A 97 11.58 17.33 9.12
C THR A 97 12.93 16.90 8.56
N ALA A 98 13.47 15.79 9.07
CA ALA A 98 14.76 15.27 8.60
C ALA A 98 14.74 14.97 7.11
N VAL A 99 13.68 14.34 6.62
CA VAL A 99 13.55 14.03 5.20
C VAL A 99 13.38 15.28 4.35
N ARG A 100 12.56 16.24 4.79
CA ARG A 100 12.29 17.46 4.01
C ARG A 100 13.44 18.43 3.99
N MET A 101 14.21 18.52 5.07
CA MET A 101 15.32 19.45 5.17
C MET A 101 16.60 18.94 4.51
N LYS A 102 16.62 17.68 4.13
CA LYS A 102 17.80 17.13 3.46
C LYS A 102 17.91 17.60 2.03
N ILE A 103 19.10 17.98 1.63
CA ILE A 103 19.39 18.39 0.25
C ILE A 103 19.86 17.16 -0.52
N TYR A 104 19.19 16.87 -1.64
CA TYR A 104 19.52 15.74 -2.50
C TYR A 104 20.22 16.26 -3.76
N PRO A 105 21.47 15.83 -4.05
CA PRO A 105 22.21 16.34 -5.21
C PRO A 105 21.44 16.06 -6.52
N ASN A 106 21.23 17.12 -7.30
CA ASN A 106 20.57 17.05 -8.61
C ASN A 106 19.17 16.42 -8.55
N PHE A 107 18.46 16.61 -7.42
CA PHE A 107 17.17 16.01 -7.22
C PHE A 107 16.28 16.92 -6.37
N ILE A 108 15.06 17.13 -6.83
CA ILE A 108 14.05 17.91 -6.09
C ILE A 108 12.98 16.95 -5.62
N MET A 109 12.85 16.80 -4.31
CA MET A 109 11.87 15.89 -3.73
C MET A 109 10.47 16.48 -3.85
N SER A 110 9.51 15.69 -4.34
CA SER A 110 8.11 16.10 -4.36
C SER A 110 7.34 15.51 -3.18
N ARG A 111 7.56 14.25 -2.85
CA ARG A 111 6.91 13.59 -1.71
C ARG A 111 7.79 12.45 -1.21
N PHE A 112 7.48 11.96 -0.01
CA PHE A 112 8.18 10.80 0.54
C PHE A 112 7.20 9.83 1.19
N SER A 113 7.65 8.58 1.31
CA SER A 113 6.93 7.52 2.04
C SER A 113 7.92 6.82 2.94
N VAL A 114 7.55 6.66 4.21
CA VAL A 114 8.39 5.97 5.19
C VAL A 114 7.61 4.75 5.71
N TYR A 115 8.25 3.59 5.66
CA TYR A 115 7.68 2.34 6.16
C TYR A 115 8.58 1.76 7.24
N VAL A 116 7.99 1.46 8.39
CA VAL A 116 8.70 0.81 9.48
C VAL A 116 8.12 -0.60 9.63
N PHE A 117 8.95 -1.60 9.48
CA PHE A 117 8.54 -3.01 9.53
C PHE A 117 8.91 -3.63 10.86
N GLY A 118 8.00 -4.39 11.43
CA GLY A 118 8.23 -5.05 12.70
C GLY A 118 7.07 -5.95 13.05
N GLU A 119 6.93 -6.27 14.32
CA GLU A 119 5.83 -7.10 14.81
C GLU A 119 4.95 -6.29 15.75
N CYS A 120 3.63 -6.36 15.54
CA CYS A 120 2.70 -5.67 16.43
C CYS A 120 2.65 -6.38 17.79
N LYS A 121 2.14 -5.68 18.81
CA LYS A 121 2.10 -6.23 20.18
C LYS A 121 1.34 -7.55 20.26
N LYS A 122 0.28 -7.69 19.48
CA LYS A 122 -0.50 -8.93 19.47
C LYS A 122 0.32 -10.12 18.96
N CYS A 123 1.10 -9.90 17.90
CA CYS A 123 1.94 -10.95 17.33
C CYS A 123 3.12 -11.27 18.24
N LYS A 124 3.73 -10.24 18.84
CA LYS A 124 4.86 -10.43 19.75
C LYS A 124 4.46 -11.14 21.03
N LYS A 125 3.28 -10.84 21.58
CA LYS A 125 2.78 -11.51 22.77
C LYS A 125 2.62 -13.02 22.59
N ARG A 126 2.24 -13.45 21.39
CA ARG A 126 2.08 -14.87 21.08
C ARG A 126 3.40 -15.62 21.10
N LEU A 127 4.52 -14.90 20.93
CA LEU A 127 5.86 -15.50 20.89
C LEU A 127 6.53 -15.50 22.25
N THR A 128 6.12 -14.63 23.17
CA THR A 128 6.75 -14.48 24.48
C THR A 128 6.00 -15.20 25.60
N ASP A 129 4.79 -15.63 25.32
CA ASP A 129 4.01 -16.44 26.26
C ASP A 129 4.22 -17.93 25.98
#